data_8c5104e3dc3f534394df3721524ebe6d
#
_entry.id   8c5104e3dc3f534394df3721524ebe6d
#
_cell.length_a   1.000
_cell.length_b   1.000
_cell.length_c   1.000
_cell.angle_alpha   90.00
_cell.angle_beta   90.00
_cell.angle_gamma   90.00
#
_symmetry.space_group_name_H-M   'P 1'
#
loop_
_entity.id
_entity.type
_entity.pdbx_description
1 polymer ?
#
loop_
_entity_poly.entity_id
_entity_poly.type
_entity_poly.pdbx_seq_one_letter_code
_entity_poly.pdbx_strand_id
1 'polypeptide(L)'
;MADVGLGQPFPDFELPDHTGAKLRVSEIADQHPLVLCFVRGWWCPKEQVRLRGLVEMQEEIQREYGRLAAVTVDEPYVNGALRAGLGASFPFLSDEDRAVAKELDVLERTDETHRPHLPMTYVLDSLLRVQGVWCGFWYWGNPTPDELRLALREITRSEQPSFDPRQLWSTSGAAPIGAGIDAKVVWIRESGEGLELWRGAYEGPIPEEGDDLGLSSVDGRSWLVHRVEQQDGRIAIHVRKTGAAHSPRLVKHHITVPPSVR
;
A
#
# COMPACT_ATOMS: atom_id res chain seq x y z
N MET A 1 1.38 4.52 -29.20
CA MET A 1 0.92 4.07 -27.88
C MET A 1 2.16 3.82 -27.05
N ALA A 2 2.31 4.50 -25.93
CA ALA A 2 3.40 4.18 -25.00
C ALA A 2 3.08 2.84 -24.32
N ASP A 3 4.04 1.92 -24.33
CA ASP A 3 3.93 0.70 -23.54
C ASP A 3 4.28 1.06 -22.08
N VAL A 4 3.27 1.21 -21.24
CA VAL A 4 3.40 1.56 -19.83
C VAL A 4 3.25 0.34 -18.91
N GLY A 5 3.62 -0.83 -19.41
CA GLY A 5 3.68 -2.06 -18.62
C GLY A 5 4.75 -2.03 -17.52
N LEU A 6 4.73 -3.04 -16.65
CA LEU A 6 5.68 -3.18 -15.54
C LEU A 6 7.13 -3.13 -16.03
N GLY A 7 7.98 -2.37 -15.31
CA GLY A 7 9.38 -2.17 -15.62
C GLY A 7 9.68 -1.17 -16.73
N GLN A 8 8.66 -0.71 -17.48
CA GLN A 8 8.83 0.25 -18.57
C GLN A 8 8.90 1.68 -18.05
N PRO A 9 9.60 2.58 -18.78
CA PRO A 9 9.60 4.00 -18.48
C PRO A 9 8.19 4.57 -18.64
N PHE A 10 7.74 5.34 -17.64
CA PHE A 10 6.49 6.08 -17.72
C PHE A 10 6.72 7.43 -18.43
N PRO A 11 5.82 7.90 -19.31
CA PRO A 11 5.97 9.18 -19.98
C PRO A 11 6.01 10.36 -19.00
N ASP A 12 6.99 11.26 -19.20
CA ASP A 12 7.12 12.48 -18.41
C ASP A 12 6.32 13.62 -19.04
N PHE A 13 5.01 13.51 -18.99
CA PHE A 13 4.12 14.55 -19.51
C PHE A 13 4.00 15.76 -18.57
N GLU A 14 3.56 16.88 -19.13
CA GLU A 14 3.32 18.12 -18.42
C GLU A 14 1.83 18.50 -18.52
N LEU A 15 1.18 18.77 -17.37
CA LEU A 15 -0.21 19.21 -17.30
C LEU A 15 -0.35 20.40 -16.33
N PRO A 16 -1.37 21.27 -16.51
CA PRO A 16 -1.71 22.25 -15.50
C PRO A 16 -2.22 21.54 -14.23
N ASP A 17 -1.78 22.02 -13.08
CA ASP A 17 -2.30 21.57 -11.79
C ASP A 17 -3.59 22.32 -11.41
N HIS A 18 -4.10 22.03 -10.22
CA HIS A 18 -5.29 22.67 -9.64
C HIS A 18 -5.16 24.20 -9.41
N THR A 19 -3.97 24.78 -9.53
CA THR A 19 -3.71 26.22 -9.49
C THR A 19 -3.57 26.84 -10.88
N GLY A 20 -3.48 26.01 -11.91
CA GLY A 20 -3.18 26.38 -13.28
C GLY A 20 -1.68 26.42 -13.61
N ALA A 21 -0.81 26.14 -12.63
CA ALA A 21 0.62 26.02 -12.88
C ALA A 21 0.93 24.69 -13.61
N LYS A 22 1.85 24.75 -14.57
CA LYS A 22 2.29 23.54 -15.27
C LYS A 22 3.25 22.73 -14.41
N LEU A 23 3.02 21.44 -14.30
CA LEU A 23 3.85 20.50 -13.57
C LEU A 23 4.12 19.25 -14.43
N ARG A 24 5.37 18.80 -14.41
CA ARG A 24 5.80 17.50 -14.97
C ARG A 24 5.68 16.39 -13.97
N VAL A 25 5.47 15.18 -14.46
CA VAL A 25 5.47 13.97 -13.61
C VAL A 25 6.78 13.85 -12.83
N SER A 26 7.92 14.12 -13.48
CA SER A 26 9.25 14.11 -12.86
C SER A 26 9.42 15.17 -11.76
N GLU A 27 8.83 16.34 -11.91
CA GLU A 27 8.86 17.40 -10.89
C GLU A 27 8.03 17.02 -9.67
N ILE A 28 6.88 16.34 -9.87
CA ILE A 28 6.04 15.86 -8.79
C ILE A 28 6.74 14.72 -8.03
N ALA A 29 7.34 13.79 -8.76
CA ALA A 29 8.10 12.67 -8.18
C ALA A 29 9.32 13.17 -7.39
N ASP A 30 10.00 14.22 -7.86
CA ASP A 30 11.17 14.83 -7.17
C ASP A 30 12.17 13.78 -6.69
N GLN A 31 12.49 12.83 -7.56
CA GLN A 31 13.37 11.67 -7.29
C GLN A 31 12.86 10.73 -6.18
N HIS A 32 11.57 10.74 -5.90
CA HIS A 32 10.90 9.84 -4.96
C HIS A 32 9.89 8.93 -5.66
N PRO A 33 9.52 7.80 -5.07
CA PRO A 33 8.43 6.99 -5.56
C PRO A 33 7.12 7.78 -5.66
N LEU A 34 6.39 7.62 -6.75
CA LEU A 34 5.15 8.34 -7.02
C LEU A 34 3.98 7.38 -7.20
N VAL A 35 2.91 7.61 -6.46
CA VAL A 35 1.59 7.02 -6.73
C VAL A 35 0.80 8.00 -7.58
N LEU A 36 0.59 7.66 -8.86
CA LEU A 36 -0.12 8.48 -9.83
C LEU A 36 -1.47 7.86 -10.16
N CYS A 37 -2.56 8.57 -9.86
CA CYS A 37 -3.92 8.07 -10.02
C CYS A 37 -4.65 8.82 -11.13
N PHE A 38 -5.05 8.13 -12.19
CA PHE A 38 -6.00 8.64 -13.16
C PHE A 38 -7.40 8.40 -12.64
N VAL A 39 -8.19 9.44 -12.54
CA VAL A 39 -9.55 9.43 -12.01
C VAL A 39 -10.54 9.95 -13.04
N ARG A 40 -11.79 9.48 -12.96
CA ARG A 40 -12.81 9.81 -13.95
C ARG A 40 -13.23 11.28 -13.94
N GLY A 41 -13.22 11.89 -12.76
CA GLY A 41 -13.62 13.28 -12.55
C GLY A 41 -14.42 13.48 -11.26
N TRP A 42 -14.69 14.74 -10.90
CA TRP A 42 -15.35 15.13 -9.65
C TRP A 42 -16.76 14.57 -9.49
N TRP A 43 -17.48 14.36 -10.58
CA TRP A 43 -18.86 13.88 -10.64
C TRP A 43 -19.01 12.39 -10.31
N CYS A 44 -17.91 11.62 -10.31
CA CYS A 44 -17.96 10.17 -10.09
C CYS A 44 -17.89 9.82 -8.59
N PRO A 45 -18.99 9.30 -7.97
CA PRO A 45 -18.99 9.00 -6.54
C PRO A 45 -17.96 7.94 -6.13
N LYS A 46 -17.67 6.98 -7.02
CA LYS A 46 -16.67 5.92 -6.78
C LYS A 46 -15.27 6.51 -6.65
N GLU A 47 -14.94 7.47 -7.54
CA GLU A 47 -13.65 8.14 -7.50
C GLU A 47 -13.50 9.03 -6.26
N GLN A 48 -14.57 9.67 -5.82
CA GLN A 48 -14.54 10.44 -4.57
C GLN A 48 -14.25 9.53 -3.35
N VAL A 49 -14.81 8.33 -3.31
CA VAL A 49 -14.50 7.35 -2.23
C VAL A 49 -13.04 6.90 -2.32
N ARG A 50 -12.55 6.60 -3.53
CA ARG A 50 -11.16 6.22 -3.76
C ARG A 50 -10.19 7.32 -3.35
N LEU A 51 -10.46 8.56 -3.76
CA LEU A 51 -9.64 9.73 -3.40
C LEU A 51 -9.61 9.98 -1.90
N ARG A 52 -10.72 9.77 -1.16
CA ARG A 52 -10.72 9.83 0.32
C ARG A 52 -9.77 8.80 0.92
N GLY A 53 -9.77 7.56 0.42
CA GLY A 53 -8.82 6.54 0.87
C GLY A 53 -7.36 6.93 0.62
N LEU A 54 -7.06 7.61 -0.50
CA LEU A 54 -5.72 8.15 -0.75
C LEU A 54 -5.37 9.31 0.19
N VAL A 55 -6.35 10.17 0.50
CA VAL A 55 -6.18 11.26 1.48
C VAL A 55 -5.88 10.71 2.88
N GLU A 56 -6.52 9.61 3.28
CA GLU A 56 -6.21 8.94 4.56
C GLU A 56 -4.77 8.41 4.61
N MET A 57 -4.19 8.05 3.46
CA MET A 57 -2.82 7.54 3.36
C MET A 57 -1.78 8.64 3.08
N GLN A 58 -2.17 9.87 2.73
CA GLN A 58 -1.25 10.89 2.21
C GLN A 58 -0.11 11.22 3.18
N GLU A 59 -0.40 11.33 4.48
CA GLU A 59 0.62 11.64 5.49
C GLU A 59 1.59 10.47 5.69
N GLU A 60 1.10 9.24 5.62
CA GLU A 60 1.95 8.04 5.69
C GLU A 60 2.91 8.01 4.49
N ILE A 61 2.38 8.15 3.27
CA ILE A 61 3.16 8.11 2.04
C ILE A 61 4.21 9.23 2.01
N GLN A 62 3.85 10.47 2.41
CA GLN A 62 4.77 11.59 2.46
C GLN A 62 5.87 11.40 3.50
N ARG A 63 5.55 10.85 4.66
CA ARG A 63 6.52 10.54 5.72
C ARG A 63 7.53 9.50 5.26
N GLU A 64 7.12 8.55 4.45
CA GLU A 64 7.96 7.50 3.85
C GLU A 64 8.62 7.95 2.54
N TYR A 65 8.72 9.27 2.30
CA TYR A 65 9.30 9.89 1.10
C TYR A 65 8.60 9.57 -0.22
N GLY A 66 7.39 8.99 -0.20
CA GLY A 66 6.56 8.83 -1.39
C GLY A 66 5.86 10.12 -1.79
N ARG A 67 5.41 10.18 -3.04
CA ARG A 67 4.60 11.25 -3.60
C ARG A 67 3.26 10.71 -4.07
N LEU A 68 2.27 11.60 -4.11
CA LEU A 68 0.92 11.32 -4.64
C LEU A 68 0.55 12.39 -5.66
N ALA A 69 -0.16 11.98 -6.72
CA ALA A 69 -0.83 12.90 -7.63
C ALA A 69 -2.09 12.26 -8.21
N ALA A 70 -3.08 13.08 -8.53
CA ALA A 70 -4.28 12.67 -9.26
C ALA A 70 -4.32 13.39 -10.60
N VAL A 71 -4.74 12.67 -11.67
CA VAL A 71 -4.98 13.24 -13.00
C VAL A 71 -6.47 13.08 -13.31
N THR A 72 -7.13 14.17 -13.65
CA THR A 72 -8.56 14.18 -13.98
C THR A 72 -8.77 14.80 -15.37
N VAL A 73 -9.99 14.67 -15.89
CA VAL A 73 -10.43 15.39 -17.10
C VAL A 73 -11.05 16.75 -16.79
N ASP A 74 -11.11 17.12 -15.52
CA ASP A 74 -11.74 18.35 -15.06
C ASP A 74 -10.80 19.55 -15.23
N GLU A 75 -11.37 20.74 -15.32
CA GLU A 75 -10.63 22.01 -15.37
C GLU A 75 -9.86 22.28 -14.05
N PRO A 76 -8.75 23.05 -14.08
CA PRO A 76 -7.94 23.31 -12.88
C PRO A 76 -8.73 23.82 -11.68
N TYR A 77 -9.68 24.76 -11.88
CA TYR A 77 -10.45 25.30 -10.75
C TYR A 77 -11.41 24.26 -10.14
N VAL A 78 -11.97 23.35 -10.95
CA VAL A 78 -12.81 22.22 -10.46
C VAL A 78 -11.96 21.28 -9.64
N ASN A 79 -10.76 20.96 -10.13
CA ASN A 79 -9.76 20.18 -9.40
C ASN A 79 -9.36 20.85 -8.08
N GLY A 80 -9.21 22.20 -8.06
CA GLY A 80 -8.96 22.97 -6.85
C GLY A 80 -10.06 22.82 -5.80
N ALA A 81 -11.32 22.94 -6.24
CA ALA A 81 -12.48 22.76 -5.37
C ALA A 81 -12.60 21.32 -4.84
N LEU A 82 -12.41 20.31 -5.70
CA LEU A 82 -12.43 18.91 -5.33
C LEU A 82 -11.32 18.60 -4.32
N ARG A 83 -10.09 19.01 -4.61
CA ARG A 83 -8.92 18.84 -3.74
C ARG A 83 -9.14 19.44 -2.35
N ALA A 84 -9.64 20.68 -2.30
CA ALA A 84 -9.93 21.36 -1.04
C ALA A 84 -11.06 20.66 -0.26
N GLY A 85 -12.12 20.24 -0.94
CA GLY A 85 -13.25 19.51 -0.33
C GLY A 85 -12.87 18.14 0.24
N LEU A 86 -11.84 17.51 -0.31
CA LEU A 86 -11.31 16.23 0.16
C LEU A 86 -10.25 16.41 1.26
N GLY A 87 -9.67 17.60 1.45
CA GLY A 87 -8.52 17.81 2.33
C GLY A 87 -7.23 17.20 1.79
N ALA A 88 -7.10 17.07 0.46
CA ALA A 88 -5.91 16.52 -0.16
C ALA A 88 -4.75 17.52 -0.15
N SER A 89 -3.53 17.06 0.18
CA SER A 89 -2.30 17.86 0.15
C SER A 89 -1.53 17.71 -1.17
N PHE A 90 -1.80 16.67 -1.95
CA PHE A 90 -1.13 16.37 -3.22
C PHE A 90 -1.75 17.10 -4.42
N PRO A 91 -1.02 17.27 -5.55
CA PRO A 91 -1.52 17.97 -6.73
C PRO A 91 -2.60 17.16 -7.47
N PHE A 92 -3.54 17.89 -8.05
CA PHE A 92 -4.52 17.42 -9.02
C PHE A 92 -4.19 18.04 -10.37
N LEU A 93 -3.93 17.21 -11.37
CA LEU A 93 -3.57 17.61 -12.72
C LEU A 93 -4.79 17.54 -13.64
N SER A 94 -4.87 18.46 -14.60
CA SER A 94 -5.96 18.58 -15.56
C SER A 94 -5.55 18.10 -16.93
N ASP A 95 -6.05 16.95 -17.39
CA ASP A 95 -5.95 16.46 -18.77
C ASP A 95 -7.25 16.77 -19.53
N GLU A 96 -7.63 18.05 -19.54
CA GLU A 96 -8.89 18.55 -20.11
C GLU A 96 -9.06 18.16 -21.58
N ASP A 97 -7.99 18.21 -22.36
CA ASP A 97 -7.97 17.83 -23.75
C ASP A 97 -7.88 16.30 -23.99
N ARG A 98 -7.71 15.51 -22.94
CA ARG A 98 -7.48 14.07 -22.98
C ARG A 98 -6.25 13.69 -23.82
N ALA A 99 -5.26 14.56 -23.88
CA ALA A 99 -4.05 14.30 -24.65
C ALA A 99 -3.25 13.16 -24.03
N VAL A 100 -3.04 13.19 -22.73
CA VAL A 100 -2.36 12.13 -21.97
C VAL A 100 -3.18 10.84 -21.96
N ALA A 101 -4.51 10.93 -21.79
CA ALA A 101 -5.39 9.77 -21.86
C ALA A 101 -5.31 9.02 -23.19
N LYS A 102 -5.18 9.74 -24.30
CA LYS A 102 -5.02 9.16 -25.64
C LYS A 102 -3.63 8.56 -25.85
N GLU A 103 -2.59 9.23 -25.37
CA GLU A 103 -1.22 8.76 -25.47
C GLU A 103 -1.02 7.44 -24.73
N LEU A 104 -1.55 7.33 -23.51
CA LEU A 104 -1.47 6.16 -22.65
C LEU A 104 -2.51 5.08 -22.96
N ASP A 105 -3.46 5.35 -23.88
CA ASP A 105 -4.65 4.49 -24.16
C ASP A 105 -5.50 4.20 -22.91
N VAL A 106 -5.64 5.18 -22.04
CA VAL A 106 -6.44 5.09 -20.79
C VAL A 106 -7.75 5.90 -20.88
N LEU A 107 -8.22 6.19 -22.08
CA LEU A 107 -9.49 6.86 -22.30
C LEU A 107 -10.66 5.86 -22.16
N GLU A 108 -11.61 6.13 -21.29
CA GLU A 108 -12.88 5.39 -21.21
C GLU A 108 -13.73 5.66 -22.46
N ARG A 109 -14.05 4.61 -23.22
CA ARG A 109 -14.74 4.74 -24.50
C ARG A 109 -16.24 4.50 -24.42
N THR A 110 -16.73 3.99 -23.29
CA THR A 110 -18.16 3.67 -23.11
C THR A 110 -18.96 4.85 -22.56
N ASP A 111 -18.31 5.83 -21.92
CA ASP A 111 -18.92 7.06 -21.45
C ASP A 111 -18.66 8.20 -22.45
N GLU A 112 -19.53 8.32 -23.45
CA GLU A 112 -19.42 9.34 -24.49
C GLU A 112 -19.68 10.76 -24.00
N THR A 113 -20.40 10.88 -22.87
CA THR A 113 -20.79 12.19 -22.31
C THR A 113 -19.61 12.89 -21.64
N HIS A 114 -18.92 12.18 -20.77
CA HIS A 114 -17.81 12.75 -19.99
C HIS A 114 -16.45 12.44 -20.59
N ARG A 115 -16.34 11.35 -21.37
CA ARG A 115 -15.09 10.88 -21.97
C ARG A 115 -13.95 10.88 -20.92
N PRO A 116 -14.14 10.21 -19.78
CA PRO A 116 -13.21 10.25 -18.67
C PRO A 116 -12.01 9.34 -18.89
N HIS A 117 -11.05 9.41 -17.98
CA HIS A 117 -10.02 8.37 -17.86
C HIS A 117 -10.61 7.04 -17.40
N LEU A 118 -10.01 5.93 -17.83
CA LEU A 118 -10.09 4.69 -17.06
C LEU A 118 -9.47 4.95 -15.69
N PRO A 119 -10.06 4.41 -14.61
CA PRO A 119 -9.52 4.61 -13.26
C PRO A 119 -8.24 3.78 -13.08
N MET A 120 -7.10 4.34 -13.48
CA MET A 120 -5.79 3.71 -13.38
C MET A 120 -5.05 4.18 -12.13
N THR A 121 -4.24 3.30 -11.56
CA THR A 121 -3.22 3.64 -10.57
C THR A 121 -1.88 3.12 -11.04
N TYR A 122 -0.90 4.00 -11.12
CA TYR A 122 0.49 3.65 -11.39
C TYR A 122 1.31 3.92 -10.12
N VAL A 123 2.21 3.01 -9.78
CA VAL A 123 3.26 3.23 -8.80
C VAL A 123 4.58 3.24 -9.55
N LEU A 124 5.26 4.37 -9.49
CA LEU A 124 6.49 4.65 -10.20
C LEU A 124 7.65 4.72 -9.22
N ASP A 125 8.82 4.25 -9.62
CA ASP A 125 10.07 4.45 -8.87
C ASP A 125 10.64 5.85 -9.09
N SER A 126 11.77 6.16 -8.44
CA SER A 126 12.47 7.45 -8.53
C SER A 126 12.94 7.81 -9.95
N LEU A 127 13.03 6.83 -10.86
CA LEU A 127 13.39 7.00 -12.26
C LEU A 127 12.17 6.96 -13.20
N LEU A 128 10.97 7.09 -12.65
CA LEU A 128 9.68 6.99 -13.36
C LEU A 128 9.49 5.64 -14.09
N ARG A 129 10.00 4.54 -13.58
CA ARG A 129 9.69 3.21 -14.10
C ARG A 129 8.46 2.65 -13.40
N VAL A 130 7.58 2.01 -14.15
CA VAL A 130 6.35 1.41 -13.62
C VAL A 130 6.69 0.19 -12.74
N GLN A 131 6.42 0.27 -11.46
CA GLN A 131 6.59 -0.81 -10.48
C GLN A 131 5.25 -1.47 -10.11
N GLY A 132 4.15 -0.76 -10.32
CA GLY A 132 2.80 -1.28 -10.11
C GLY A 132 1.79 -0.60 -11.03
N VAL A 133 0.81 -1.36 -11.52
CA VAL A 133 -0.28 -0.84 -12.34
C VAL A 133 -1.58 -1.56 -12.01
N TRP A 134 -2.64 -0.80 -11.77
CA TRP A 134 -3.99 -1.30 -11.51
C TRP A 134 -5.00 -0.53 -12.35
N CYS A 135 -5.99 -1.26 -12.91
CA CYS A 135 -7.12 -0.65 -13.60
C CYS A 135 -8.39 -0.86 -12.77
N GLY A 136 -8.93 0.20 -12.20
CA GLY A 136 -10.11 0.19 -11.34
C GLY A 136 -11.39 -0.03 -12.11
N PHE A 137 -11.66 -1.27 -12.53
CA PHE A 137 -12.91 -1.64 -13.15
C PHE A 137 -13.77 -2.43 -12.13
N TRP A 138 -14.91 -1.86 -11.72
CA TRP A 138 -15.78 -2.41 -10.66
C TRP A 138 -15.11 -2.40 -9.27
N TYR A 139 -15.28 -3.49 -8.50
CA TYR A 139 -14.75 -3.63 -7.13
C TYR A 139 -13.28 -4.09 -7.07
N TRP A 140 -12.72 -4.59 -8.18
CA TRP A 140 -11.54 -5.45 -8.16
C TRP A 140 -10.28 -4.82 -8.77
N GLY A 141 -10.38 -3.62 -9.24
CA GLY A 141 -9.28 -3.10 -10.02
C GLY A 141 -8.41 -2.04 -9.35
N ASN A 142 -8.89 -1.40 -8.29
CA ASN A 142 -8.09 -0.42 -7.57
C ASN A 142 -7.21 -1.12 -6.53
N PRO A 143 -5.97 -0.63 -6.31
CA PRO A 143 -5.13 -1.18 -5.28
C PRO A 143 -5.72 -0.90 -3.89
N THR A 144 -5.61 -1.88 -3.02
CA THR A 144 -5.85 -1.70 -1.58
C THR A 144 -4.73 -0.86 -0.96
N PRO A 145 -4.93 -0.25 0.22
CA PRO A 145 -3.87 0.43 0.96
C PRO A 145 -2.63 -0.46 1.18
N ASP A 146 -2.82 -1.75 1.45
CA ASP A 146 -1.72 -2.67 1.69
C ASP A 146 -0.94 -3.01 0.41
N GLU A 147 -1.61 -3.13 -0.73
CA GLU A 147 -0.93 -3.29 -2.02
C GLU A 147 -0.09 -2.06 -2.38
N LEU A 148 -0.57 -0.85 -2.11
CA LEU A 148 0.22 0.37 -2.30
C LEU A 148 1.44 0.40 -1.36
N ARG A 149 1.27 0.05 -0.08
CA ARG A 149 2.37 -0.07 0.88
C ARG A 149 3.42 -1.08 0.43
N LEU A 150 2.99 -2.25 -0.04
CA LEU A 150 3.89 -3.28 -0.54
C LEU A 150 4.68 -2.82 -1.75
N ALA A 151 4.01 -2.19 -2.74
CA ALA A 151 4.67 -1.66 -3.93
C ALA A 151 5.71 -0.59 -3.58
N LEU A 152 5.38 0.37 -2.71
CA LEU A 152 6.30 1.41 -2.26
C LEU A 152 7.49 0.84 -1.47
N ARG A 153 7.27 -0.16 -0.61
CA ARG A 153 8.34 -0.84 0.14
C ARG A 153 9.28 -1.61 -0.78
N GLU A 154 8.76 -2.24 -1.83
CA GLU A 154 9.58 -2.95 -2.79
C GLU A 154 10.48 -2.00 -3.59
N ILE A 155 9.97 -0.82 -3.97
CA ILE A 155 10.77 0.23 -4.57
C ILE A 155 11.90 0.65 -3.63
N THR A 156 11.58 1.00 -2.38
CA THR A 156 12.57 1.41 -1.38
C THR A 156 13.64 0.33 -1.19
N ARG A 157 13.23 -0.94 -1.13
CA ARG A 157 14.16 -2.07 -1.02
C ARG A 157 15.09 -2.18 -2.24
N SER A 158 14.57 -1.96 -3.45
CA SER A 158 15.36 -2.04 -4.68
C SER A 158 16.32 -0.86 -4.85
N GLU A 159 15.91 0.33 -4.44
CA GLU A 159 16.73 1.56 -4.52
C GLU A 159 17.75 1.65 -3.38
N GLN A 160 17.50 1.00 -2.26
CA GLN A 160 18.36 1.00 -1.08
C GLN A 160 18.75 -0.42 -0.64
N PRO A 161 19.37 -1.24 -1.52
CA PRO A 161 19.64 -2.65 -1.24
C PRO A 161 20.63 -2.86 -0.09
N SER A 162 21.44 -1.85 0.24
CA SER A 162 22.35 -1.88 1.38
C SER A 162 21.69 -1.51 2.72
N PHE A 163 20.47 -1.01 2.67
CA PHE A 163 19.75 -0.67 3.89
C PHE A 163 19.15 -1.93 4.51
N ASP A 164 19.78 -2.37 5.60
CA ASP A 164 19.24 -3.44 6.45
C ASP A 164 18.84 -2.84 7.80
N PRO A 165 17.54 -2.64 8.06
CA PRO A 165 17.07 -2.09 9.34
C PRO A 165 17.53 -2.92 10.53
N ARG A 166 17.84 -4.21 10.35
CA ARG A 166 18.37 -5.08 11.41
C ARG A 166 19.74 -4.62 11.90
N GLN A 167 20.55 -3.95 11.06
CA GLN A 167 21.85 -3.43 11.44
C GLN A 167 21.74 -2.24 12.41
N LEU A 168 20.70 -1.40 12.26
CA LEU A 168 20.46 -0.27 13.15
C LEU A 168 20.13 -0.73 14.58
N TRP A 169 19.54 -1.89 14.73
CA TRP A 169 19.11 -2.44 16.02
C TRP A 169 20.23 -3.22 16.71
N SER A 170 21.15 -3.80 15.95
CA SER A 170 22.32 -4.49 16.48
C SER A 170 23.30 -3.54 17.19
N THR A 171 23.35 -2.25 16.78
CA THR A 171 24.21 -1.23 17.40
C THR A 171 23.62 -0.61 18.66
N SER A 172 22.32 -0.75 18.89
CA SER A 172 21.62 -0.19 20.08
C SER A 172 21.44 -1.15 21.26
N GLY A 173 22.04 -2.35 21.18
CA GLY A 173 21.91 -3.37 22.26
C GLY A 173 20.52 -4.01 22.36
N ALA A 174 19.59 -3.68 21.47
CA ALA A 174 18.34 -4.42 21.33
C ALA A 174 18.64 -5.83 20.80
N ALA A 175 17.98 -6.83 21.33
CA ALA A 175 18.13 -8.20 20.89
C ALA A 175 17.95 -8.29 19.36
N PRO A 176 18.79 -9.05 18.63
CA PRO A 176 18.68 -9.15 17.18
C PRO A 176 17.26 -9.58 16.83
N ILE A 177 16.64 -8.88 15.87
CA ILE A 177 15.45 -9.37 15.21
C ILE A 177 15.88 -10.71 14.64
N GLY A 178 15.30 -11.80 15.15
CA GLY A 178 15.80 -13.13 14.89
C GLY A 178 15.71 -13.46 13.40
N ALA A 179 16.85 -13.44 12.72
CA ALA A 179 16.95 -14.02 11.39
C ALA A 179 16.70 -15.52 11.52
N GLY A 180 15.50 -15.96 11.13
CA GLY A 180 15.21 -17.39 10.98
C GLY A 180 15.13 -18.20 12.27
N ILE A 181 14.60 -17.66 13.36
CA ILE A 181 14.28 -18.48 14.54
C ILE A 181 13.18 -19.46 14.15
N ASP A 182 13.46 -20.76 14.33
CA ASP A 182 12.44 -21.81 14.17
C ASP A 182 11.31 -21.56 15.18
N ALA A 183 10.14 -21.15 14.70
CA ALA A 183 9.01 -20.79 15.53
C ALA A 183 7.76 -21.55 15.16
N LYS A 184 6.90 -21.77 16.13
CA LYS A 184 5.56 -22.32 15.93
C LYS A 184 4.53 -21.47 16.66
N VAL A 185 3.33 -21.34 16.07
CA VAL A 185 2.17 -20.76 16.73
C VAL A 185 1.21 -21.86 17.12
N VAL A 186 0.86 -21.91 18.39
CA VAL A 186 -0.01 -22.95 18.97
C VAL A 186 -1.26 -22.29 19.56
N TRP A 187 -2.41 -22.64 19.03
CA TRP A 187 -3.69 -22.21 19.61
C TRP A 187 -4.03 -23.08 20.81
N ILE A 188 -4.18 -22.46 21.97
CA ILE A 188 -4.67 -23.12 23.19
C ILE A 188 -6.19 -23.06 23.20
N ARG A 189 -6.83 -24.21 23.05
CA ARG A 189 -8.30 -24.36 23.12
C ARG A 189 -8.77 -24.25 24.58
N GLU A 190 -10.08 -24.07 24.76
CA GLU A 190 -10.71 -24.07 26.08
C GLU A 190 -10.53 -25.40 26.83
N SER A 191 -10.37 -26.51 26.12
CA SER A 191 -10.04 -27.81 26.67
C SER A 191 -8.61 -27.93 27.25
N GLY A 192 -7.76 -26.93 27.01
CA GLY A 192 -6.33 -26.96 27.37
C GLY A 192 -5.43 -27.61 26.32
N GLU A 193 -6.00 -28.22 25.27
CA GLU A 193 -5.23 -28.80 24.18
C GLU A 193 -4.67 -27.74 23.24
N GLY A 194 -3.41 -27.93 22.82
CA GLY A 194 -2.74 -27.05 21.84
C GLY A 194 -2.92 -27.58 20.41
N LEU A 195 -3.36 -26.72 19.49
CA LEU A 195 -3.36 -26.99 18.06
C LEU A 195 -2.31 -26.11 17.38
N GLU A 196 -1.34 -26.74 16.70
CA GLU A 196 -0.36 -25.99 15.90
C GLU A 196 -1.06 -25.33 14.71
N LEU A 197 -1.00 -23.99 14.63
CA LEU A 197 -1.58 -23.20 13.54
C LEU A 197 -0.55 -22.89 12.46
N TRP A 198 0.71 -22.74 12.85
CA TRP A 198 1.80 -22.37 11.95
C TRP A 198 3.14 -22.82 12.51
N ARG A 199 4.08 -23.14 11.60
CA ARG A 199 5.49 -23.40 11.90
C ARG A 199 6.35 -22.87 10.76
N GLY A 200 7.44 -22.18 11.07
CA GLY A 200 8.38 -21.66 10.07
C GLY A 200 9.46 -20.79 10.69
N ALA A 201 10.26 -20.19 9.84
CA ALA A 201 11.23 -19.19 10.26
C ALA A 201 10.49 -17.88 10.61
N TYR A 202 10.64 -17.40 11.86
CA TYR A 202 10.08 -16.16 12.33
C TYR A 202 11.13 -15.06 12.27
N GLU A 203 10.83 -13.99 11.56
CA GLU A 203 11.76 -12.88 11.29
C GLU A 203 11.34 -11.57 12.01
N GLY A 204 10.35 -11.62 12.88
CA GLY A 204 9.86 -10.47 13.62
C GLY A 204 10.44 -10.34 15.03
N PRO A 205 10.15 -9.24 15.73
CA PRO A 205 10.39 -9.14 17.16
C PRO A 205 9.58 -10.22 17.90
N ILE A 206 10.18 -10.86 18.89
CA ILE A 206 9.49 -11.91 19.67
C ILE A 206 8.29 -11.27 20.37
N PRO A 207 7.05 -11.76 20.15
CA PRO A 207 5.87 -11.20 20.79
C PRO A 207 5.91 -11.42 22.30
N GLU A 208 5.32 -10.50 23.04
CA GLU A 208 5.14 -10.61 24.48
C GLU A 208 3.71 -11.04 24.83
N GLU A 209 3.50 -11.51 26.04
CA GLU A 209 2.16 -11.81 26.54
C GLU A 209 1.27 -10.58 26.50
N GLY A 210 0.10 -10.71 25.88
CA GLY A 210 -0.86 -9.62 25.67
C GLY A 210 -0.75 -8.92 24.32
N ASP A 211 0.25 -9.25 23.49
CA ASP A 211 0.35 -8.72 22.13
C ASP A 211 -0.70 -9.33 21.22
N ASP A 212 -1.15 -8.55 20.22
CA ASP A 212 -2.01 -9.04 19.14
C ASP A 212 -1.15 -9.63 18.00
N LEU A 213 -1.45 -10.87 17.62
CA LEU A 213 -0.79 -11.59 16.53
C LEU A 213 -1.77 -11.81 15.38
N GLY A 214 -1.46 -11.32 14.18
CA GLY A 214 -2.18 -11.56 12.93
C GLY A 214 -1.64 -12.79 12.20
N LEU A 215 -2.51 -13.71 11.78
CA LEU A 215 -2.19 -14.83 10.90
C LEU A 215 -2.93 -14.62 9.57
N SER A 216 -2.23 -14.29 8.50
CA SER A 216 -2.83 -13.82 7.23
C SER A 216 -3.66 -14.85 6.46
N SER A 217 -3.60 -16.13 6.80
CA SER A 217 -4.38 -17.19 6.12
C SER A 217 -5.58 -17.71 6.90
N VAL A 218 -5.80 -17.21 8.11
CA VAL A 218 -6.86 -17.71 9.00
C VAL A 218 -7.87 -16.60 9.28
N ASP A 219 -8.94 -16.52 8.48
CA ASP A 219 -10.17 -15.79 8.72
C ASP A 219 -10.06 -14.27 9.06
N GLY A 220 -8.94 -13.60 8.81
CA GLY A 220 -8.76 -12.18 9.14
C GLY A 220 -8.93 -11.85 10.62
N ARG A 221 -8.79 -12.82 11.51
CA ARG A 221 -8.92 -12.67 12.96
C ARG A 221 -7.58 -12.40 13.61
N SER A 222 -7.54 -11.52 14.59
CA SER A 222 -6.39 -11.35 15.48
C SER A 222 -6.41 -12.39 16.60
N TRP A 223 -5.22 -12.77 17.02
CA TRP A 223 -5.00 -13.72 18.08
C TRP A 223 -4.27 -13.03 19.23
N LEU A 224 -4.70 -13.24 20.46
CA LEU A 224 -4.01 -12.71 21.64
C LEU A 224 -2.89 -13.66 22.04
N VAL A 225 -1.67 -13.15 22.13
CA VAL A 225 -0.53 -13.90 22.66
C VAL A 225 -0.75 -14.15 24.15
N HIS A 226 -0.83 -15.41 24.53
CA HIS A 226 -1.05 -15.84 25.91
C HIS A 226 0.25 -16.16 26.63
N ARG A 227 1.19 -16.77 25.91
CA ARG A 227 2.50 -17.15 26.46
C ARG A 227 3.49 -17.34 25.32
N VAL A 228 4.74 -16.99 25.55
CA VAL A 228 5.86 -17.29 24.65
C VAL A 228 6.86 -18.17 25.40
N GLU A 229 7.19 -19.31 24.82
CA GLU A 229 8.21 -20.21 25.31
C GLU A 229 9.42 -20.18 24.39
N GLN A 230 10.60 -20.02 24.95
CA GLN A 230 11.84 -20.08 24.18
C GLN A 230 12.72 -21.18 24.76
N GLN A 231 13.08 -22.16 23.93
CA GLN A 231 13.94 -23.26 24.32
C GLN A 231 14.83 -23.67 23.14
N ASP A 232 16.13 -23.82 23.38
CA ASP A 232 17.14 -24.33 22.42
C ASP A 232 17.12 -23.57 21.06
N GLY A 233 16.95 -22.23 21.10
CA GLY A 233 16.89 -21.40 19.90
C GLY A 233 15.59 -21.51 19.11
N ARG A 234 14.55 -22.12 19.68
CA ARG A 234 13.20 -22.25 19.11
C ARG A 234 12.21 -21.46 19.92
N ILE A 235 11.15 -20.97 19.25
CA ILE A 235 10.08 -20.20 19.90
C ILE A 235 8.75 -20.93 19.72
N ALA A 236 7.98 -21.04 20.80
CA ALA A 236 6.58 -21.45 20.75
C ALA A 236 5.70 -20.28 21.23
N ILE A 237 4.89 -19.73 20.34
CA ILE A 237 3.95 -18.66 20.61
C ILE A 237 2.57 -19.27 20.85
N HIS A 238 2.11 -19.24 22.09
CA HIS A 238 0.81 -19.76 22.47
C HIS A 238 -0.23 -18.66 22.37
N VAL A 239 -1.30 -18.87 21.61
CA VAL A 239 -2.33 -17.86 21.33
C VAL A 239 -3.73 -18.33 21.76
N ARG A 240 -4.60 -17.36 22.06
CA ARG A 240 -6.04 -17.60 22.32
C ARG A 240 -6.87 -16.78 21.35
N LYS A 241 -8.06 -17.25 21.01
CA LYS A 241 -9.02 -16.44 20.23
C LYS A 241 -9.48 -15.27 21.07
N THR A 242 -9.45 -14.07 20.47
CA THR A 242 -10.14 -12.92 21.05
C THR A 242 -11.63 -13.05 20.79
N GLY A 243 -12.44 -13.03 21.86
CA GLY A 243 -13.90 -13.28 21.80
C GLY A 243 -14.74 -12.14 21.26
N ALA A 244 -14.17 -11.04 20.80
CA ALA A 244 -14.88 -9.89 20.24
C ALA A 244 -14.24 -9.48 18.92
N ALA A 245 -15.08 -9.05 17.93
CA ALA A 245 -14.63 -8.30 16.78
C ALA A 245 -14.02 -6.98 17.31
N HIS A 246 -12.73 -6.98 17.57
CA HIS A 246 -12.02 -5.77 17.95
C HIS A 246 -11.87 -4.89 16.73
N SER A 247 -12.14 -3.58 16.91
CA SER A 247 -11.63 -2.51 16.05
C SER A 247 -10.18 -2.82 15.66
N PRO A 248 -9.74 -2.48 14.45
CA PRO A 248 -8.38 -2.74 14.01
C PRO A 248 -7.42 -1.92 14.87
N ARG A 249 -7.08 -2.42 16.04
CA ARG A 249 -5.89 -1.99 16.75
C ARG A 249 -4.71 -2.50 15.93
N LEU A 250 -3.71 -1.67 15.76
CA LEU A 250 -2.48 -2.04 15.08
C LEU A 250 -2.03 -3.43 15.57
N VAL A 251 -2.14 -4.40 14.67
CA VAL A 251 -1.56 -5.73 14.92
C VAL A 251 -0.05 -5.54 14.88
N LYS A 252 0.61 -5.64 16.03
CA LYS A 252 2.06 -5.43 16.15
C LYS A 252 2.88 -6.52 15.47
N HIS A 253 2.32 -7.71 15.35
CA HIS A 253 3.01 -8.89 14.84
C HIS A 253 2.17 -9.55 13.76
N HIS A 254 2.76 -9.81 12.60
CA HIS A 254 2.06 -10.46 11.48
C HIS A 254 2.87 -11.66 10.97
N ILE A 255 2.21 -12.81 10.88
CA ILE A 255 2.79 -14.03 10.30
C ILE A 255 2.03 -14.36 9.03
N THR A 256 2.73 -14.40 7.90
CA THR A 256 2.17 -14.88 6.64
C THR A 256 2.21 -16.39 6.60
N VAL A 257 1.04 -17.04 6.62
CA VAL A 257 0.92 -18.49 6.50
C VAL A 257 0.73 -18.84 5.03
N PRO A 258 1.61 -19.64 4.42
CA PRO A 258 1.45 -20.05 3.03
C PRO A 258 0.19 -20.91 2.84
N PRO A 259 -0.49 -20.82 1.66
CA PRO A 259 -1.79 -21.47 1.42
C PRO A 259 -1.79 -23.01 1.40
N SER A 260 -0.65 -23.65 1.60
CA SER A 260 -0.47 -25.10 1.47
C SER A 260 -0.60 -25.90 2.78
N VAL A 261 -0.97 -25.25 3.88
CA VAL A 261 -1.21 -25.95 5.16
C VAL A 261 -2.71 -25.93 5.45
N ARG A 262 -3.46 -26.83 4.83
CA ARG A 262 -4.83 -27.21 5.23
C ARG A 262 -4.83 -28.56 5.89
#